data_86cf515ea77cc9288b197dbebd8abb8b
#
_entry.id   86cf515ea77cc9288b197dbebd8abb8b
#
_cell.length_a   1.000
_cell.length_b   1.000
_cell.length_c   1.000
_cell.angle_alpha   90.00
_cell.angle_beta   90.00
_cell.angle_gamma   90.00
#
_symmetry.space_group_name_H-M   'P 1'
#
loop_
_entity.id
_entity.type
_entity.pdbx_description
1 polymer ?
#
loop_
_entity_poly.entity_id
_entity_poly.type
_entity_poly.pdbx_seq_one_letter_code
_entity_poly.pdbx_strand_id
1 'polypeptide(L)'
;NNSNKEMMLYMWLKNNYDILNIASYDYILIDTHPDFGTITKNAIALSNYLISPITPSEHGYSAKFDLETRLEKFRKALFDYKTGETYVDAKLFFVANMVKHNTSTSRELLDHIKDDKTVMTVVPEREIFNKATTQHLSVFDFSEIDTKIAQSNKKAIVEINNSFNAIYDITK
;
A
#
# COMPACT_ATOMS: atom_id res chain seq x y z
N ASN A 1 -18.94 -23.76 7.20
CA ASN A 1 -18.01 -23.32 6.13
C ASN A 1 -17.70 -21.83 6.30
N ASN A 2 -16.57 -21.52 6.97
CA ASN A 2 -16.17 -20.13 7.21
C ASN A 2 -15.48 -19.47 5.98
N SER A 3 -15.04 -20.26 5.01
CA SER A 3 -14.30 -19.80 3.82
C SER A 3 -15.11 -18.91 2.87
N ASN A 4 -16.44 -18.99 2.87
CA ASN A 4 -17.27 -18.14 2.01
C ASN A 4 -17.31 -16.67 2.44
N LYS A 5 -17.13 -16.37 3.74
CA LYS A 5 -17.20 -14.99 4.24
C LYS A 5 -16.02 -14.13 3.79
N GLU A 6 -14.89 -14.75 3.56
CA GLU A 6 -13.64 -14.08 3.17
C GLU A 6 -13.52 -13.86 1.66
N MET A 7 -14.45 -14.43 0.87
CA MET A 7 -14.53 -14.32 -0.59
C MET A 7 -15.76 -13.55 -1.09
N MET A 8 -16.52 -12.93 -0.19
CA MET A 8 -17.80 -12.26 -0.55
C MET A 8 -17.58 -11.09 -1.50
N LEU A 9 -16.55 -10.28 -1.27
CA LEU A 9 -16.25 -9.13 -2.12
C LEU A 9 -15.79 -9.59 -3.52
N TYR A 10 -14.96 -10.63 -3.59
CA TYR A 10 -14.56 -11.24 -4.85
C TYR A 10 -15.76 -11.74 -5.66
N MET A 11 -16.66 -12.49 -5.01
CA MET A 11 -17.87 -13.02 -5.66
C MET A 11 -18.79 -11.88 -6.12
N TRP A 12 -18.94 -10.85 -5.30
CA TRP A 12 -19.74 -9.69 -5.66
C TRP A 12 -19.16 -8.96 -6.87
N LEU A 13 -17.85 -8.67 -6.87
CA LEU A 13 -17.20 -7.99 -7.99
C LEU A 13 -17.28 -8.83 -9.27
N LYS A 14 -17.02 -10.13 -9.18
CA LYS A 14 -17.13 -11.05 -10.31
C LYS A 14 -18.52 -11.03 -10.94
N ASN A 15 -19.57 -11.06 -10.11
CA ASN A 15 -20.95 -11.06 -10.58
C ASN A 15 -21.42 -9.72 -11.15
N ASN A 16 -20.76 -8.63 -10.81
CA ASN A 16 -21.09 -7.27 -11.25
C ASN A 16 -20.04 -6.68 -12.20
N TYR A 17 -19.07 -7.48 -12.66
CA TYR A 17 -17.93 -7.01 -13.43
C TYR A 17 -18.34 -6.23 -14.68
N ASP A 18 -19.24 -6.78 -15.49
CA ASP A 18 -19.73 -6.15 -16.71
C ASP A 18 -20.68 -4.99 -16.42
N ILE A 19 -21.58 -5.15 -15.41
CA ILE A 19 -22.55 -4.14 -15.02
C ILE A 19 -21.87 -2.85 -14.56
N LEU A 20 -20.77 -2.99 -13.82
CA LEU A 20 -20.00 -1.86 -13.29
C LEU A 20 -18.91 -1.38 -14.27
N ASN A 21 -18.82 -2.01 -15.46
CA ASN A 21 -17.77 -1.71 -16.44
C ASN A 21 -16.36 -1.67 -15.84
N ILE A 22 -16.05 -2.68 -15.01
CA ILE A 22 -14.79 -2.73 -14.25
C ILE A 22 -13.57 -2.70 -15.17
N ALA A 23 -13.66 -3.28 -16.37
CA ALA A 23 -12.61 -3.27 -17.37
C ALA A 23 -12.19 -1.86 -17.85
N SER A 24 -12.98 -0.82 -17.57
CA SER A 24 -12.64 0.56 -17.93
C SER A 24 -11.72 1.26 -16.94
N TYR A 25 -11.44 0.65 -15.80
CA TYR A 25 -10.57 1.22 -14.77
C TYR A 25 -9.16 0.62 -14.88
N ASP A 26 -8.15 1.47 -14.83
CA ASP A 26 -6.75 1.04 -14.77
C ASP A 26 -6.41 0.45 -13.40
N TYR A 27 -6.98 1.03 -12.33
CA TYR A 27 -6.76 0.62 -10.95
C TYR A 27 -8.05 0.68 -10.14
N ILE A 28 -8.16 -0.25 -9.18
CA ILE A 28 -9.13 -0.22 -8.10
C ILE A 28 -8.35 -0.16 -6.79
N LEU A 29 -8.50 0.92 -6.04
CA LEU A 29 -7.86 1.11 -4.75
C LEU A 29 -8.85 0.77 -3.64
N ILE A 30 -8.45 -0.14 -2.74
CA ILE A 30 -9.26 -0.55 -1.60
C ILE A 30 -8.52 -0.13 -0.33
N ASP A 31 -9.02 0.92 0.32
CA ASP A 31 -8.53 1.32 1.65
C ASP A 31 -9.12 0.43 2.71
N THR A 32 -8.27 -0.09 3.61
CA THR A 32 -8.68 -1.06 4.64
C THR A 32 -8.28 -0.59 6.03
N HIS A 33 -9.05 -1.02 7.02
CA HIS A 33 -8.66 -0.85 8.42
C HIS A 33 -7.37 -1.66 8.72
N PRO A 34 -6.48 -1.20 9.64
CA PRO A 34 -5.21 -1.87 9.95
C PRO A 34 -5.35 -3.18 10.74
N ASP A 35 -6.52 -3.78 10.77
CA ASP A 35 -6.72 -5.11 11.32
C ASP A 35 -6.60 -6.20 10.23
N PHE A 36 -6.53 -7.46 10.63
CA PHE A 36 -6.56 -8.61 9.73
C PHE A 36 -7.90 -9.36 9.86
N GLY A 37 -8.99 -8.58 10.00
CA GLY A 37 -10.36 -9.06 10.13
C GLY A 37 -10.98 -9.54 8.82
N THR A 38 -12.24 -9.94 8.85
CA THR A 38 -12.95 -10.48 7.68
C THR A 38 -13.02 -9.48 6.53
N ILE A 39 -13.19 -8.18 6.81
CA ILE A 39 -13.28 -7.13 5.78
C ILE A 39 -11.94 -7.00 5.05
N THR A 40 -10.84 -6.86 5.80
CA THR A 40 -9.48 -6.78 5.24
C THR A 40 -9.11 -8.04 4.46
N LYS A 41 -9.46 -9.22 4.93
CA LYS A 41 -9.25 -10.48 4.21
C LYS A 41 -10.02 -10.55 2.88
N ASN A 42 -11.26 -10.02 2.82
CA ASN A 42 -12.01 -9.90 1.58
C ASN A 42 -11.31 -8.99 0.57
N ALA A 43 -10.77 -7.86 1.02
CA ALA A 43 -10.00 -6.95 0.18
C ALA A 43 -8.73 -7.64 -0.34
N ILE A 44 -7.97 -8.33 0.53
CA ILE A 44 -6.75 -9.05 0.16
C ILE A 44 -7.03 -10.17 -0.85
N ALA A 45 -8.10 -10.96 -0.65
CA ALA A 45 -8.45 -12.07 -1.54
C ALA A 45 -8.83 -11.61 -2.96
N LEU A 46 -9.26 -10.35 -3.10
CA LEU A 46 -9.61 -9.74 -4.39
C LEU A 46 -8.41 -9.07 -5.07
N SER A 47 -7.41 -8.65 -4.29
CA SER A 47 -6.34 -7.75 -4.76
C SER A 47 -5.22 -8.49 -5.47
N ASN A 48 -4.62 -7.84 -6.47
CA ASN A 48 -3.35 -8.28 -7.08
C ASN A 48 -2.14 -7.87 -6.22
N TYR A 49 -2.25 -6.74 -5.53
CA TYR A 49 -1.19 -6.17 -4.69
C TYR A 49 -1.74 -5.76 -3.33
N LEU A 50 -1.00 -6.09 -2.28
CA LEU A 50 -1.19 -5.58 -0.93
C LEU A 50 -0.01 -4.67 -0.61
N ILE A 51 -0.28 -3.38 -0.42
CA ILE A 51 0.73 -2.39 -0.09
C ILE A 51 0.52 -1.95 1.35
N SER A 52 1.50 -2.17 2.21
CA SER A 52 1.43 -1.80 3.61
C SER A 52 2.47 -0.75 3.96
N PRO A 53 2.07 0.41 4.52
CA PRO A 53 3.04 1.38 5.01
C PRO A 53 3.70 0.88 6.30
N ILE A 54 5.03 1.07 6.39
CA ILE A 54 5.81 0.89 7.62
C ILE A 54 6.42 2.24 8.01
N THR A 55 6.42 2.56 9.29
CA THR A 55 6.91 3.84 9.80
C THR A 55 8.19 3.65 10.62
N PRO A 56 9.03 4.70 10.78
CA PRO A 56 10.22 4.69 11.62
C PRO A 56 9.88 4.64 13.11
N SER A 57 9.37 3.50 13.56
CA SER A 57 9.02 3.24 14.96
C SER A 57 9.30 1.77 15.28
N GLU A 58 9.51 1.47 16.56
CA GLU A 58 9.71 0.09 17.03
C GLU A 58 8.59 -0.85 16.58
N HIS A 59 7.35 -0.37 16.64
CA HIS A 59 6.18 -1.14 16.21
C HIS A 59 6.02 -1.19 14.67
N GLY A 60 6.49 -0.16 13.97
CA GLY A 60 6.32 -0.07 12.50
C GLY A 60 7.05 -1.18 11.76
N TYR A 61 8.28 -1.51 12.18
CA TYR A 61 9.05 -2.57 11.53
C TYR A 61 8.63 -3.98 11.97
N SER A 62 8.28 -4.17 13.25
CA SER A 62 7.77 -5.46 13.74
C SER A 62 6.42 -5.84 13.12
N ALA A 63 5.57 -4.86 12.81
CA ALA A 63 4.30 -5.06 12.13
C ALA A 63 4.45 -5.70 10.73
N LYS A 64 5.59 -5.47 10.06
CA LYS A 64 5.92 -6.11 8.79
C LYS A 64 5.90 -7.63 8.90
N PHE A 65 6.63 -8.20 9.85
CA PHE A 65 6.74 -9.65 10.04
C PHE A 65 5.41 -10.27 10.50
N ASP A 66 4.64 -9.53 11.30
CA ASP A 66 3.32 -9.97 11.71
C ASP A 66 2.36 -10.07 10.51
N LEU A 67 2.37 -9.06 9.62
CA LEU A 67 1.56 -9.07 8.42
C LEU A 67 1.98 -10.19 7.45
N GLU A 68 3.26 -10.41 7.21
CA GLU A 68 3.79 -11.51 6.40
C GLU A 68 3.29 -12.86 6.93
N THR A 69 3.40 -13.07 8.24
CA THR A 69 2.95 -14.30 8.89
C THR A 69 1.44 -14.51 8.76
N ARG A 70 0.64 -13.46 8.94
CA ARG A 70 -0.82 -13.52 8.82
C ARG A 70 -1.25 -13.78 7.39
N LEU A 71 -0.60 -13.17 6.41
CA LEU A 71 -0.88 -13.39 5.00
C LEU A 71 -0.58 -14.83 4.58
N GLU A 72 0.54 -15.39 5.02
CA GLU A 72 0.88 -16.79 4.74
C GLU A 72 -0.12 -17.78 5.37
N LYS A 73 -0.57 -17.52 6.59
CA LYS A 73 -1.64 -18.30 7.22
C LYS A 73 -2.95 -18.20 6.43
N PHE A 74 -3.26 -17.02 5.91
CA PHE A 74 -4.47 -16.79 5.12
C PHE A 74 -4.41 -17.48 3.76
N ARG A 75 -3.28 -17.46 3.07
CA ARG A 75 -3.05 -18.21 1.83
C ARG A 75 -3.27 -19.70 2.02
N LYS A 76 -2.72 -20.26 3.10
CA LYS A 76 -2.90 -21.67 3.46
C LYS A 76 -4.35 -22.01 3.81
N ALA A 77 -5.09 -21.10 4.41
CA ALA A 77 -6.50 -21.30 4.77
C ALA A 77 -7.43 -21.32 3.55
N LEU A 78 -7.05 -20.63 2.47
CA LEU A 78 -7.79 -20.57 1.20
C LEU A 78 -7.08 -21.34 0.07
N PHE A 79 -6.41 -22.42 0.42
CA PHE A 79 -5.74 -23.31 -0.53
C PHE A 79 -6.70 -24.37 -1.08
N ASP A 80 -6.73 -24.52 -2.39
CA ASP A 80 -7.50 -25.57 -3.06
C ASP A 80 -6.62 -26.83 -3.25
N TYR A 81 -6.92 -27.87 -2.49
CA TYR A 81 -6.17 -29.13 -2.55
C TYR A 81 -6.36 -29.91 -3.87
N LYS A 82 -7.35 -29.53 -4.70
CA LYS A 82 -7.58 -30.19 -6.00
C LYS A 82 -6.72 -29.57 -7.10
N THR A 83 -6.60 -28.25 -7.09
CA THR A 83 -5.79 -27.51 -8.09
C THR A 83 -4.35 -27.31 -7.62
N GLY A 84 -4.09 -27.37 -6.32
CA GLY A 84 -2.78 -27.05 -5.74
C GLY A 84 -2.50 -25.55 -5.64
N GLU A 85 -3.52 -24.70 -5.77
CA GLU A 85 -3.38 -23.24 -5.81
C GLU A 85 -4.08 -22.58 -4.63
N THR A 86 -3.67 -21.38 -4.29
CA THR A 86 -4.37 -20.51 -3.34
C THR A 86 -5.27 -19.53 -4.06
N TYR A 87 -6.40 -19.18 -3.44
CA TYR A 87 -7.25 -18.08 -3.92
C TYR A 87 -6.73 -16.69 -3.53
N VAL A 88 -5.56 -16.59 -2.88
CA VAL A 88 -4.96 -15.33 -2.41
C VAL A 88 -3.65 -15.08 -3.14
N ASP A 89 -3.75 -14.45 -4.31
CA ASP A 89 -2.60 -14.16 -5.17
C ASP A 89 -1.93 -12.81 -4.90
N ALA A 90 -2.49 -12.02 -3.99
CA ALA A 90 -1.99 -10.69 -3.65
C ALA A 90 -0.49 -10.70 -3.33
N LYS A 91 0.30 -9.95 -4.09
CA LYS A 91 1.73 -9.75 -3.82
C LYS A 91 1.88 -8.70 -2.73
N LEU A 92 2.58 -9.05 -1.66
CA LEU A 92 2.80 -8.13 -0.54
C LEU A 92 4.04 -7.29 -0.78
N PHE A 93 3.85 -5.97 -0.65
CA PHE A 93 4.92 -4.98 -0.66
C PHE A 93 4.76 -3.99 0.49
N PHE A 94 5.87 -3.34 0.82
CA PHE A 94 5.91 -2.31 1.86
C PHE A 94 6.37 -0.97 1.30
N VAL A 95 5.91 0.09 1.93
CA VAL A 95 6.36 1.46 1.68
C VAL A 95 6.85 2.03 3.00
N ALA A 96 8.14 2.39 3.08
CA ALA A 96 8.66 3.10 4.25
C ALA A 96 8.12 4.52 4.23
N ASN A 97 7.15 4.81 5.09
CA ASN A 97 6.40 6.07 5.11
C ASN A 97 6.82 6.95 6.29
N MET A 98 6.62 8.26 6.16
CA MET A 98 6.92 9.26 7.19
C MET A 98 8.40 9.25 7.64
N VAL A 99 9.30 8.98 6.71
CA VAL A 99 10.74 8.92 7.00
C VAL A 99 11.30 10.33 7.14
N LYS A 100 11.76 10.67 8.35
CA LYS A 100 12.39 11.96 8.67
C LYS A 100 13.85 11.96 8.28
N HIS A 101 14.36 13.09 7.81
CA HIS A 101 15.72 13.23 7.32
C HIS A 101 16.80 12.99 8.39
N ASN A 102 16.57 13.38 9.65
CA ASN A 102 17.64 13.47 10.68
C ASN A 102 17.28 12.80 12.01
N THR A 103 16.48 11.71 12.03
CA THR A 103 16.20 10.98 13.25
C THR A 103 16.94 9.64 13.31
N SER A 104 17.31 9.19 14.51
CA SER A 104 17.93 7.88 14.70
C SER A 104 17.02 6.75 14.21
N THR A 105 15.73 6.82 14.58
CA THR A 105 14.72 5.82 14.20
C THR A 105 14.54 5.69 12.70
N SER A 106 14.60 6.83 11.95
CA SER A 106 14.56 6.77 10.48
C SER A 106 15.81 6.13 9.89
N ARG A 107 16.99 6.41 10.45
CA ARG A 107 18.24 5.77 10.00
C ARG A 107 18.22 4.27 10.27
N GLU A 108 17.81 3.86 11.45
CA GLU A 108 17.64 2.45 11.82
C GLU A 108 16.67 1.72 10.88
N LEU A 109 15.50 2.31 10.58
CA LEU A 109 14.58 1.73 9.60
C LEU A 109 15.25 1.58 8.23
N LEU A 110 15.90 2.64 7.72
CA LEU A 110 16.55 2.62 6.40
C LEU A 110 17.66 1.58 6.32
N ASP A 111 18.43 1.40 7.39
CA ASP A 111 19.46 0.36 7.48
C ASP A 111 18.85 -1.05 7.46
N HIS A 112 17.72 -1.25 8.15
CA HIS A 112 17.02 -2.54 8.15
C HIS A 112 16.40 -2.92 6.81
N ILE A 113 15.88 -1.93 6.05
CA ILE A 113 15.21 -2.18 4.77
C ILE A 113 16.12 -2.10 3.55
N LYS A 114 17.39 -1.76 3.73
CA LYS A 114 18.33 -1.47 2.64
C LYS A 114 18.40 -2.54 1.55
N ASP A 115 18.37 -3.80 1.95
CA ASP A 115 18.47 -4.96 1.05
C ASP A 115 17.13 -5.72 0.93
N ASP A 116 16.07 -5.16 1.47
CA ASP A 116 14.73 -5.78 1.49
C ASP A 116 13.97 -5.49 0.21
N LYS A 117 13.93 -6.47 -0.68
CA LYS A 117 13.24 -6.38 -1.98
C LYS A 117 11.71 -6.26 -1.88
N THR A 118 11.15 -6.48 -0.70
CA THR A 118 9.71 -6.29 -0.48
C THR A 118 9.35 -4.84 -0.20
N VAL A 119 10.33 -3.98 0.10
CA VAL A 119 10.12 -2.55 0.27
C VAL A 119 10.27 -1.84 -1.07
N MET A 120 9.15 -1.36 -1.61
CA MET A 120 9.10 -0.72 -2.93
C MET A 120 9.84 0.62 -2.96
N THR A 121 9.62 1.43 -1.94
CA THR A 121 10.12 2.81 -1.90
C THR A 121 10.06 3.40 -0.50
N VAL A 122 10.63 4.60 -0.39
CA VAL A 122 10.64 5.43 0.83
C VAL A 122 9.90 6.73 0.54
N VAL A 123 8.85 7.01 1.31
CA VAL A 123 8.12 8.29 1.26
C VAL A 123 8.58 9.16 2.43
N PRO A 124 9.20 10.31 2.15
CA PRO A 124 9.71 11.18 3.20
C PRO A 124 8.56 11.91 3.91
N GLU A 125 8.76 12.21 5.20
CA GLU A 125 7.88 13.15 5.90
C GLU A 125 8.23 14.59 5.44
N ARG A 126 7.25 15.28 4.87
CA ARG A 126 7.38 16.64 4.35
C ARG A 126 6.16 17.48 4.71
N GLU A 127 6.41 18.72 5.13
CA GLU A 127 5.37 19.69 5.48
C GLU A 127 4.38 19.97 4.33
N ILE A 128 4.81 19.78 3.09
CA ILE A 128 3.96 19.98 1.92
C ILE A 128 2.74 19.04 1.91
N PHE A 129 2.83 17.83 2.50
CA PHE A 129 1.69 16.93 2.63
C PHE A 129 0.61 17.55 3.52
N ASN A 130 1.00 18.11 4.68
CA ASN A 130 0.04 18.73 5.60
C ASN A 130 -0.63 19.95 4.94
N LYS A 131 0.14 20.77 4.23
CA LYS A 131 -0.38 21.95 3.52
C LYS A 131 -1.37 21.56 2.42
N ALA A 132 -1.02 20.57 1.60
CA ALA A 132 -1.90 20.07 0.55
C ALA A 132 -3.20 19.49 1.13
N THR A 133 -3.11 18.68 2.18
CA THR A 133 -4.27 18.11 2.87
C THR A 133 -5.20 19.19 3.43
N THR A 134 -4.65 20.26 4.02
CA THR A 134 -5.44 21.39 4.53
C THR A 134 -6.20 22.12 3.41
N GLN A 135 -5.69 22.10 2.19
CA GLN A 135 -6.35 22.69 1.01
C GLN A 135 -7.23 21.69 0.25
N HIS A 136 -7.37 20.46 0.75
CA HIS A 136 -8.08 19.37 0.07
C HIS A 136 -7.57 19.06 -1.34
N LEU A 137 -6.25 19.16 -1.53
CA LEU A 137 -5.56 18.94 -2.80
C LEU A 137 -4.55 17.80 -2.67
N SER A 138 -4.21 17.17 -3.79
CA SER A 138 -3.01 16.33 -3.83
C SER A 138 -1.75 17.21 -3.75
N VAL A 139 -0.62 16.63 -3.36
CA VAL A 139 0.66 17.35 -3.33
C VAL A 139 1.03 17.87 -4.72
N PHE A 140 0.66 17.15 -5.77
CA PHE A 140 0.96 17.51 -7.16
C PHE A 140 0.10 18.68 -7.61
N ASP A 141 -1.23 18.63 -7.43
CA ASP A 141 -2.13 19.73 -7.76
C ASP A 141 -1.79 20.98 -6.96
N PHE A 142 -1.47 20.82 -5.68
CA PHE A 142 -1.08 21.93 -4.81
C PHE A 142 0.21 22.62 -5.31
N SER A 143 1.17 21.84 -5.80
CA SER A 143 2.40 22.41 -6.37
C SER A 143 2.20 23.13 -7.71
N GLU A 144 1.17 22.77 -8.47
CA GLU A 144 0.81 23.46 -9.72
C GLU A 144 0.12 24.80 -9.48
N ILE A 145 -0.70 24.90 -8.44
CA ILE A 145 -1.46 26.10 -8.11
C ILE A 145 -0.57 27.18 -7.47
N ASP A 146 0.35 26.79 -6.60
CA ASP A 146 1.23 27.72 -5.88
C ASP A 146 2.69 27.59 -6.32
N THR A 147 3.09 28.44 -7.27
CA THR A 147 4.45 28.46 -7.83
C THR A 147 5.54 28.77 -6.79
N LYS A 148 5.24 29.54 -5.74
CA LYS A 148 6.21 29.86 -4.67
C LYS A 148 6.45 28.61 -3.80
N ILE A 149 5.37 27.90 -3.48
CA ILE A 149 5.46 26.63 -2.73
C ILE A 149 6.18 25.58 -3.58
N ALA A 150 5.86 25.48 -4.88
CA ALA A 150 6.55 24.59 -5.80
C ALA A 150 8.06 24.84 -5.85
N GLN A 151 8.48 26.09 -5.96
CA GLN A 151 9.90 26.49 -5.99
C GLN A 151 10.61 26.15 -4.67
N SER A 152 10.00 26.50 -3.54
CA SER A 152 10.59 26.26 -2.21
C SER A 152 10.68 24.78 -1.84
N ASN A 153 9.82 23.93 -2.44
CA ASN A 153 9.75 22.49 -2.16
C ASN A 153 10.18 21.62 -3.36
N LYS A 154 10.82 22.17 -4.38
CA LYS A 154 11.17 21.47 -5.62
C LYS A 154 11.85 20.11 -5.40
N LYS A 155 12.83 20.04 -4.50
CA LYS A 155 13.52 18.79 -4.18
C LYS A 155 12.58 17.78 -3.54
N ALA A 156 11.74 18.20 -2.60
CA ALA A 156 10.78 17.34 -1.93
C ALA A 156 9.73 16.80 -2.90
N ILE A 157 9.23 17.63 -3.81
CA ILE A 157 8.24 17.20 -4.83
C ILE A 157 8.86 16.17 -5.78
N VAL A 158 10.10 16.36 -6.22
CA VAL A 158 10.80 15.37 -7.06
C VAL A 158 10.99 14.06 -6.31
N GLU A 159 11.38 14.09 -5.03
CA GLU A 159 11.56 12.93 -4.18
C GLU A 159 10.26 12.18 -3.99
N ILE A 160 9.17 12.89 -3.70
CA ILE A 160 7.82 12.33 -3.57
C ILE A 160 7.37 11.69 -4.91
N ASN A 161 7.55 12.38 -6.02
CA ASN A 161 7.17 11.87 -7.34
C ASN A 161 7.92 10.58 -7.68
N ASN A 162 9.22 10.52 -7.41
CA ASN A 162 10.02 9.30 -7.60
C ASN A 162 9.49 8.13 -6.75
N SER A 163 9.06 8.43 -5.51
CA SER A 163 8.49 7.40 -4.63
C SER A 163 7.17 6.84 -5.18
N PHE A 164 6.28 7.69 -5.68
CA PHE A 164 5.01 7.24 -6.27
C PHE A 164 5.22 6.55 -7.61
N ASN A 165 6.16 7.00 -8.45
CA ASN A 165 6.51 6.32 -9.69
C ASN A 165 7.06 4.90 -9.43
N ALA A 166 7.84 4.70 -8.39
CA ALA A 166 8.32 3.36 -8.01
C ALA A 166 7.15 2.42 -7.63
N ILE A 167 6.11 2.92 -6.96
CA ILE A 167 4.90 2.14 -6.67
C ILE A 167 4.18 1.80 -7.98
N TYR A 168 3.97 2.80 -8.84
CA TYR A 168 3.31 2.62 -10.13
C TYR A 168 4.01 1.59 -11.01
N ASP A 169 5.33 1.66 -11.14
CA ASP A 169 6.11 0.77 -12.00
C ASP A 169 6.06 -0.71 -11.56
N ILE A 170 5.87 -0.96 -10.27
CA ILE A 170 5.75 -2.33 -9.73
C ILE A 170 4.31 -2.86 -9.89
N THR A 171 3.32 -1.99 -9.85
CA THR A 171 1.88 -2.37 -9.88
C THR A 171 1.25 -2.30 -11.27
N LYS A 172 1.98 -1.87 -12.27
CA LYS A 172 1.59 -1.72 -13.68
C LYS A 172 1.26 -3.05 -14.37
#